data_3c610fc07c69e4545a96aaebd1959701
#
_entry.id   3c610fc07c69e4545a96aaebd1959701
#
_cell.length_a   1.000
_cell.length_b   1.000
_cell.length_c   1.000
_cell.angle_alpha   90.00
_cell.angle_beta   90.00
_cell.angle_gamma   90.00
#
_symmetry.space_group_name_H-M   'P 1'
#
loop_
_entity.id
_entity.type
_entity.pdbx_description
1 polymer ?
#
loop_
_entity_poly.entity_id
_entity_poly.type
_entity_poly.pdbx_seq_one_letter_code
_entity_poly.pdbx_strand_id
1 'polypeptide(L)'
;DGGGFVIIAGDDNVTPVLALSDHNEFKVEGMPENVKWWMDYMKAYVRTSVQTPEVQQQWASFIGTKSGPISGTITDQVEKITPEWDQGNNDNYYFGQNVFNAKCPIKDGKYCITGCVAAALGEVITYQSGQTGVSMPSKGTGTVGGYTLSSAYAAAGYVAPAAYALGTVYDWPNLRTLMTINDVLNAKNAGKNELLDNLAQLLADLGAMVEASYNIDDTGAVTSNAIPGLGEHLGFNKAAYSADAADYSPSRWIAKLKAELDQRPLVFSGRTSGNAGHAFVLDGYGKYDGNDVFHVNFGWGGMNNGYYLITNLDAGSGHNYSYNTSAIFDFYPKEGSDYTYALQYHTYSTLTGLSFIDDFSTSGWFRIMLSLCNSGNTAYDGLFQAKLVDRTGTPKANFEILEDAVHGWTDEFSMGTGSIGYTQLYLRLSSNPGIAFGDRIVIYCSTTSSKTDFQPIQRCTDGTVINELSLVPTAFIRTAASYNKNDWFVFELINNDYLYAGTVWTIT
;
A
#
# COMPACT_ATOMS: atom_id res chain seq x y z
N ASP A 1 4.54 -34.93 -27.64
CA ASP A 1 4.79 -33.51 -27.46
C ASP A 1 3.58 -32.78 -27.98
N GLY A 2 2.65 -32.43 -27.10
CA GLY A 2 1.48 -31.62 -27.41
C GLY A 2 1.92 -30.17 -27.62
N GLY A 3 1.81 -29.65 -28.84
CA GLY A 3 2.09 -28.28 -29.15
C GLY A 3 1.19 -27.34 -28.37
N GLY A 4 1.68 -26.14 -28.10
CA GLY A 4 0.92 -25.01 -27.59
C GLY A 4 1.21 -23.77 -28.43
N PHE A 5 0.52 -22.68 -28.16
CA PHE A 5 0.81 -21.40 -28.79
C PHE A 5 0.60 -20.24 -27.80
N VAL A 6 1.26 -19.15 -28.08
CA VAL A 6 1.01 -17.86 -27.44
C VAL A 6 0.85 -16.79 -28.51
N ILE A 7 -0.13 -15.92 -28.37
CA ILE A 7 -0.31 -14.73 -29.20
C ILE A 7 0.15 -13.53 -28.40
N ILE A 8 1.23 -12.89 -28.86
CA ILE A 8 1.81 -11.69 -28.24
C ILE A 8 1.29 -10.47 -28.99
N ALA A 9 0.97 -9.43 -28.26
CA ALA A 9 0.64 -8.13 -28.84
C ALA A 9 1.86 -7.56 -29.58
N GLY A 10 1.60 -6.94 -30.71
CA GLY A 10 2.64 -6.23 -31.48
C GLY A 10 2.81 -4.75 -31.06
N ASP A 11 2.15 -4.33 -30.00
CA ASP A 11 2.13 -2.97 -29.50
C ASP A 11 1.97 -2.99 -27.99
N ASP A 12 2.64 -2.10 -27.28
CA ASP A 12 2.65 -2.03 -25.83
C ASP A 12 1.46 -1.24 -25.22
N ASN A 13 0.53 -0.82 -26.04
CA ASN A 13 -0.73 -0.21 -25.60
C ASN A 13 -1.73 -1.21 -25.00
N VAL A 14 -1.46 -2.51 -25.12
CA VAL A 14 -2.30 -3.58 -24.59
C VAL A 14 -1.46 -4.64 -23.88
N THR A 15 -2.12 -5.52 -23.12
CA THR A 15 -1.45 -6.65 -22.44
C THR A 15 -0.55 -7.43 -23.38
N PRO A 16 0.69 -7.82 -22.95
CA PRO A 16 1.63 -8.54 -23.80
C PRO A 16 1.10 -9.88 -24.33
N VAL A 17 0.35 -10.63 -23.54
CA VAL A 17 -0.23 -11.91 -23.93
C VAL A 17 -1.71 -11.74 -24.22
N LEU A 18 -2.08 -11.87 -25.49
CA LEU A 18 -3.48 -11.78 -25.95
C LEU A 18 -4.20 -13.13 -25.90
N ALA A 19 -3.47 -14.23 -26.09
CA ALA A 19 -4.00 -15.57 -25.93
C ALA A 19 -2.88 -16.57 -25.64
N LEU A 20 -3.22 -17.62 -24.90
CA LEU A 20 -2.35 -18.74 -24.57
C LEU A 20 -3.13 -20.05 -24.69
N SER A 21 -2.52 -21.06 -25.26
CA SER A 21 -2.98 -22.45 -25.20
C SER A 21 -1.79 -23.34 -24.92
N ASP A 22 -1.95 -24.29 -24.02
CA ASP A 22 -0.99 -25.37 -23.74
C ASP A 22 -1.24 -26.62 -24.59
N HIS A 23 -2.25 -26.56 -25.47
CA HIS A 23 -2.64 -27.63 -26.38
C HIS A 23 -2.80 -27.11 -27.79
N ASN A 24 -2.47 -27.95 -28.77
CA ASN A 24 -2.62 -27.70 -30.20
C ASN A 24 -1.76 -26.54 -30.74
N GLU A 25 -1.57 -26.55 -32.04
CA GLU A 25 -0.89 -25.52 -32.79
C GLU A 25 -1.87 -24.45 -33.26
N PHE A 26 -1.44 -23.16 -33.28
CA PHE A 26 -2.19 -22.10 -33.92
C PHE A 26 -2.03 -22.18 -35.42
N LYS A 27 -3.12 -22.46 -36.15
CA LYS A 27 -3.11 -22.59 -37.61
C LYS A 27 -3.87 -21.44 -38.25
N VAL A 28 -3.19 -20.71 -39.11
CA VAL A 28 -3.78 -19.60 -39.89
C VAL A 28 -4.64 -20.16 -41.05
N GLU A 29 -4.19 -21.24 -41.69
CA GLU A 29 -4.96 -21.91 -42.74
C GLU A 29 -6.12 -22.68 -42.15
N GLY A 30 -7.33 -22.46 -42.72
CA GLY A 30 -8.54 -23.12 -42.21
C GLY A 30 -9.07 -22.57 -40.89
N MET A 31 -8.63 -21.38 -40.49
CA MET A 31 -9.07 -20.74 -39.26
C MET A 31 -10.60 -20.58 -39.22
N PRO A 32 -11.28 -21.03 -38.14
CA PRO A 32 -12.70 -20.85 -37.98
C PRO A 32 -13.13 -19.37 -38.00
N GLU A 33 -14.33 -19.08 -38.50
CA GLU A 33 -14.82 -17.70 -38.64
C GLU A 33 -14.88 -16.92 -37.32
N ASN A 34 -15.22 -17.57 -36.21
CA ASN A 34 -15.21 -16.94 -34.87
C ASN A 34 -13.78 -16.58 -34.41
N VAL A 35 -12.77 -17.36 -34.81
CA VAL A 35 -11.37 -17.03 -34.48
C VAL A 35 -10.87 -15.89 -35.38
N LYS A 36 -11.25 -15.87 -36.65
CA LYS A 36 -10.95 -14.71 -37.55
C LYS A 36 -11.55 -13.44 -37.01
N TRP A 37 -12.84 -13.49 -36.63
CA TRP A 37 -13.51 -12.35 -36.02
C TRP A 37 -12.77 -11.88 -34.73
N TRP A 38 -12.40 -12.81 -33.86
CA TRP A 38 -11.65 -12.48 -32.65
C TRP A 38 -10.28 -11.85 -32.97
N MET A 39 -9.56 -12.37 -33.95
CA MET A 39 -8.29 -11.80 -34.40
C MET A 39 -8.45 -10.37 -34.95
N ASP A 40 -9.52 -10.10 -35.69
CA ASP A 40 -9.78 -8.77 -36.22
C ASP A 40 -10.23 -7.80 -35.11
N TYR A 41 -10.99 -8.29 -34.14
CA TYR A 41 -11.30 -7.55 -32.92
C TYR A 41 -10.02 -7.19 -32.14
N MET A 42 -9.12 -8.15 -31.91
CA MET A 42 -7.85 -7.90 -31.22
C MET A 42 -6.96 -6.92 -31.97
N LYS A 43 -6.91 -6.97 -33.29
CA LYS A 43 -6.19 -5.97 -34.10
C LYS A 43 -6.78 -4.56 -33.93
N ALA A 44 -8.08 -4.44 -33.89
CA ALA A 44 -8.75 -3.16 -33.62
C ALA A 44 -8.47 -2.70 -32.18
N TYR A 45 -8.57 -3.59 -31.20
CA TYR A 45 -8.27 -3.33 -29.80
C TYR A 45 -6.83 -2.80 -29.63
N VAL A 46 -5.82 -3.48 -30.18
CA VAL A 46 -4.43 -3.02 -30.11
C VAL A 46 -4.25 -1.61 -30.72
N ARG A 47 -4.94 -1.32 -31.83
CA ARG A 47 -4.81 -0.04 -32.54
C ARG A 47 -5.50 1.13 -31.86
N THR A 48 -6.54 0.87 -31.07
CA THR A 48 -7.39 1.89 -30.45
C THR A 48 -7.13 2.07 -28.96
N SER A 49 -6.42 1.13 -28.35
CA SER A 49 -6.06 1.20 -26.92
C SER A 49 -4.98 2.23 -26.68
N VAL A 50 -5.06 2.85 -25.51
CA VAL A 50 -4.00 3.73 -24.99
C VAL A 50 -3.29 2.96 -23.87
N GLN A 51 -1.98 3.03 -23.86
CA GLN A 51 -1.17 2.38 -22.84
C GLN A 51 -1.60 2.82 -21.43
N THR A 52 -1.84 1.85 -20.56
CA THR A 52 -2.12 2.10 -19.14
C THR A 52 -0.94 1.65 -18.28
N PRO A 53 -0.80 2.15 -17.05
CA PRO A 53 0.25 1.68 -16.13
C PRO A 53 0.21 0.17 -15.87
N GLU A 54 -0.99 -0.44 -15.84
CA GLU A 54 -1.17 -1.88 -15.69
C GLU A 54 -0.58 -2.66 -16.88
N VAL A 55 -0.79 -2.15 -18.08
CA VAL A 55 -0.23 -2.72 -19.31
C VAL A 55 1.28 -2.58 -19.32
N GLN A 56 1.81 -1.41 -18.95
CA GLN A 56 3.26 -1.20 -18.79
C GLN A 56 3.86 -2.20 -17.80
N GLN A 57 3.22 -2.42 -16.67
CA GLN A 57 3.64 -3.39 -15.67
C GLN A 57 3.69 -4.81 -16.23
N GLN A 58 2.66 -5.20 -16.98
CA GLN A 58 2.59 -6.53 -17.59
C GLN A 58 3.71 -6.71 -18.62
N TRP A 59 4.01 -5.70 -19.43
CA TRP A 59 5.12 -5.72 -20.37
C TRP A 59 6.48 -5.79 -19.66
N ALA A 60 6.68 -5.01 -18.61
CA ALA A 60 7.90 -5.06 -17.79
C ALA A 60 8.13 -6.48 -17.22
N SER A 61 7.07 -7.10 -16.70
CA SER A 61 7.12 -8.48 -16.19
C SER A 61 7.37 -9.51 -17.29
N PHE A 62 6.80 -9.30 -18.48
CA PHE A 62 6.89 -10.22 -19.62
C PHE A 62 8.26 -10.19 -20.30
N ILE A 63 8.84 -9.01 -20.48
CA ILE A 63 10.17 -8.82 -21.13
C ILE A 63 11.30 -9.29 -20.20
N GLY A 64 11.03 -9.39 -18.90
CA GLY A 64 12.01 -9.68 -17.87
C GLY A 64 12.95 -8.48 -17.68
N THR A 65 12.74 -7.74 -16.61
CA THR A 65 13.68 -6.69 -16.22
C THR A 65 14.95 -7.34 -15.68
N LYS A 66 16.10 -6.79 -16.02
CA LYS A 66 17.35 -7.19 -15.38
C LYS A 66 17.25 -6.91 -13.89
N SER A 67 17.79 -7.81 -13.08
CA SER A 67 18.00 -7.52 -11.66
C SER A 67 19.00 -6.38 -11.48
N GLY A 68 18.84 -5.61 -10.41
CA GLY A 68 19.67 -4.45 -10.10
C GLY A 68 19.10 -3.12 -10.62
N PRO A 69 19.72 -2.01 -10.21
CA PRO A 69 19.26 -0.68 -10.58
C PRO A 69 19.36 -0.43 -12.08
N ILE A 70 18.48 0.44 -12.57
CA ILE A 70 18.49 0.89 -13.96
C ILE A 70 19.80 1.61 -14.25
N SER A 71 20.51 1.15 -15.27
CA SER A 71 21.73 1.79 -15.75
C SER A 71 21.41 2.60 -17.01
N GLY A 72 21.17 3.90 -16.85
CA GLY A 72 20.86 4.81 -17.96
C GLY A 72 20.65 6.22 -17.44
N THR A 73 20.40 7.16 -18.37
CA THR A 73 20.15 8.56 -18.01
C THR A 73 18.71 8.68 -17.48
N ILE A 74 18.57 9.11 -16.24
CA ILE A 74 17.29 9.46 -15.64
C ILE A 74 17.02 10.94 -15.88
N THR A 75 15.83 11.28 -16.31
CA THR A 75 15.38 12.66 -16.51
C THR A 75 14.30 13.03 -15.47
N ASP A 76 13.97 14.32 -15.37
CA ASP A 76 12.92 14.83 -14.46
C ASP A 76 13.11 14.36 -13.02
N GLN A 77 14.36 14.34 -12.55
CA GLN A 77 14.71 13.81 -11.23
C GLN A 77 14.28 14.74 -10.10
N VAL A 78 13.68 14.14 -9.08
CA VAL A 78 13.51 14.69 -7.74
C VAL A 78 14.23 13.77 -6.76
N GLU A 79 15.14 14.31 -5.98
CA GLU A 79 15.97 13.53 -5.04
C GLU A 79 15.90 14.13 -3.63
N LYS A 80 15.82 13.25 -2.65
CA LYS A 80 15.84 13.53 -1.22
C LYS A 80 16.93 12.65 -0.59
N ILE A 81 18.18 12.93 -0.90
CA ILE A 81 19.32 12.09 -0.53
C ILE A 81 19.29 11.74 0.96
N THR A 82 19.02 10.48 1.26
CA THR A 82 19.03 9.92 2.62
C THR A 82 20.39 9.28 2.96
N PRO A 83 20.73 9.10 4.25
CA PRO A 83 21.88 8.30 4.62
C PRO A 83 21.77 6.86 4.09
N GLU A 84 22.90 6.28 3.69
CA GLU A 84 23.02 4.91 3.21
C GLU A 84 23.53 4.00 4.34
N TRP A 85 22.71 3.79 5.36
CA TRP A 85 23.10 3.00 6.50
C TRP A 85 22.92 1.49 6.27
N ASP A 86 23.46 0.69 7.21
CA ASP A 86 23.32 -0.76 7.21
C ASP A 86 22.57 -1.23 8.46
N GLN A 87 22.01 -2.42 8.41
CA GLN A 87 21.27 -3.01 9.51
C GLN A 87 22.18 -3.62 10.60
N GLY A 88 23.49 -3.54 10.44
CA GLY A 88 24.49 -4.07 11.36
C GLY A 88 24.92 -5.52 11.07
N ASN A 89 24.33 -6.18 10.06
CA ASN A 89 24.73 -7.52 9.66
C ASN A 89 26.11 -7.54 8.96
N ASN A 90 26.54 -6.43 8.38
CA ASN A 90 27.84 -6.27 7.73
C ASN A 90 28.86 -5.47 8.56
N ASP A 91 28.55 -5.12 9.80
CA ASP A 91 29.40 -4.28 10.67
C ASP A 91 30.82 -4.83 10.82
N ASN A 92 30.97 -6.13 11.03
CA ASN A 92 32.29 -6.76 11.13
C ASN A 92 33.10 -6.69 9.83
N TYR A 93 32.42 -6.74 8.69
CA TYR A 93 33.06 -6.60 7.37
C TYR A 93 33.55 -5.18 7.15
N TYR A 94 32.71 -4.18 7.41
CA TYR A 94 33.05 -2.78 7.18
C TYR A 94 33.94 -2.20 8.25
N PHE A 95 33.70 -2.54 9.53
CA PHE A 95 34.30 -1.83 10.65
C PHE A 95 35.18 -2.71 11.58
N GLY A 96 35.11 -4.05 11.44
CA GLY A 96 35.75 -4.99 12.34
C GLY A 96 35.17 -4.98 13.77
N GLN A 97 34.02 -4.37 13.96
CA GLN A 97 33.27 -4.29 15.22
C GLN A 97 31.84 -3.92 14.97
N ASN A 98 30.93 -4.15 15.93
CA ASN A 98 29.58 -3.67 15.88
C ASN A 98 29.54 -2.14 15.93
N VAL A 99 28.76 -1.53 15.02
CA VAL A 99 28.54 -0.07 14.92
C VAL A 99 27.05 0.22 14.89
N PHE A 100 26.34 -0.15 13.83
CA PHE A 100 24.91 0.14 13.71
C PHE A 100 24.08 -0.61 14.76
N ASN A 101 24.44 -1.83 15.09
CA ASN A 101 23.73 -2.70 16.04
C ASN A 101 24.31 -2.73 17.46
N ALA A 102 25.28 -1.86 17.77
CA ALA A 102 26.03 -1.91 19.04
C ALA A 102 25.17 -1.65 20.30
N LYS A 103 23.92 -1.22 20.17
CA LYS A 103 22.96 -1.03 21.27
C LYS A 103 21.73 -1.95 21.17
N CYS A 104 21.69 -2.84 20.18
CA CYS A 104 20.63 -3.83 20.04
C CYS A 104 20.73 -4.93 21.13
N PRO A 105 19.66 -5.68 21.38
CA PRO A 105 19.69 -6.83 22.29
C PRO A 105 20.79 -7.83 21.94
N ILE A 106 21.32 -8.50 22.98
CA ILE A 106 22.30 -9.57 22.80
C ILE A 106 21.58 -10.91 22.92
N LYS A 107 21.83 -11.78 21.95
CA LYS A 107 21.37 -13.16 21.92
C LYS A 107 22.58 -14.07 21.65
N ASP A 108 22.72 -15.13 22.42
CA ASP A 108 23.81 -16.11 22.26
C ASP A 108 25.22 -15.46 22.20
N GLY A 109 25.41 -14.38 22.97
CA GLY A 109 26.69 -13.65 23.06
C GLY A 109 26.99 -12.74 21.86
N LYS A 110 26.01 -12.54 20.92
CA LYS A 110 26.12 -11.66 19.76
C LYS A 110 25.04 -10.59 19.80
N TYR A 111 25.35 -9.41 19.28
CA TYR A 111 24.31 -8.39 19.04
C TYR A 111 23.36 -8.84 17.95
N CYS A 112 22.06 -8.67 18.18
CA CYS A 112 21.06 -8.77 17.14
C CYS A 112 21.24 -7.63 16.12
N ILE A 113 20.81 -7.80 14.90
CA ILE A 113 20.82 -6.72 13.91
C ILE A 113 19.70 -5.71 14.22
N THR A 114 19.84 -4.46 13.77
CA THR A 114 18.84 -3.41 13.98
C THR A 114 17.52 -3.71 13.25
N GLY A 115 17.62 -4.39 12.12
CA GLY A 115 16.51 -4.69 11.24
C GLY A 115 16.17 -3.56 10.26
N CYS A 116 15.51 -3.94 9.18
CA CYS A 116 15.25 -3.06 8.05
C CYS A 116 14.34 -1.86 8.40
N VAL A 117 13.35 -2.07 9.27
CA VAL A 117 12.41 -0.99 9.65
C VAL A 117 13.15 0.10 10.44
N ALA A 118 13.98 -0.27 11.40
CA ALA A 118 14.75 0.70 12.19
C ALA A 118 15.77 1.46 11.32
N ALA A 119 16.43 0.77 10.38
CA ALA A 119 17.35 1.39 9.44
C ALA A 119 16.65 2.41 8.55
N ALA A 120 15.57 2.01 7.86
CA ALA A 120 14.79 2.88 6.99
C ALA A 120 14.22 4.10 7.74
N LEU A 121 13.71 3.91 8.96
CA LEU A 121 13.25 5.01 9.81
C LEU A 121 14.41 5.95 10.16
N GLY A 122 15.55 5.42 10.56
CA GLY A 122 16.74 6.20 10.90
C GLY A 122 17.20 7.09 9.75
N GLU A 123 17.23 6.56 8.54
CA GLU A 123 17.59 7.27 7.31
C GLU A 123 16.61 8.41 7.00
N VAL A 124 15.29 8.13 7.02
CA VAL A 124 14.24 9.12 6.75
C VAL A 124 14.26 10.25 7.78
N ILE A 125 14.31 9.93 9.08
CA ILE A 125 14.25 10.96 10.12
C ILE A 125 15.54 11.78 10.20
N THR A 126 16.69 11.17 9.91
CA THR A 126 17.97 11.90 9.85
C THR A 126 17.95 12.90 8.69
N TYR A 127 17.44 12.52 7.51
CA TYR A 127 17.21 13.47 6.44
C TYR A 127 16.28 14.61 6.89
N GLN A 128 15.12 14.30 7.47
CA GLN A 128 14.14 15.28 7.93
C GLN A 128 14.72 16.26 8.95
N SER A 129 15.61 15.80 9.81
CA SER A 129 16.27 16.63 10.83
C SER A 129 17.09 17.80 10.25
N GLY A 130 17.42 17.75 8.96
CA GLY A 130 18.13 18.79 8.23
C GLY A 130 17.24 19.76 7.44
N GLN A 131 15.93 19.53 7.39
CA GLN A 131 15.05 20.30 6.53
C GLN A 131 14.60 21.60 7.16
N THR A 132 14.54 22.66 6.35
CA THR A 132 14.05 23.98 6.80
C THR A 132 12.58 23.88 7.21
N GLY A 133 12.26 24.40 8.39
CA GLY A 133 10.90 24.41 8.92
C GLY A 133 10.49 23.10 9.63
N VAL A 134 11.36 22.08 9.65
CA VAL A 134 11.13 20.86 10.44
C VAL A 134 11.75 21.03 11.84
N SER A 135 10.92 20.97 12.87
CA SER A 135 11.35 20.95 14.27
C SER A 135 11.50 19.51 14.72
N MET A 136 12.71 18.97 14.56
CA MET A 136 13.01 17.60 14.97
C MET A 136 13.19 17.50 16.48
N PRO A 137 12.47 16.61 17.19
CA PRO A 137 12.69 16.37 18.61
C PRO A 137 14.14 15.97 18.90
N SER A 138 14.72 16.56 19.95
CA SER A 138 16.12 16.26 20.30
C SER A 138 16.30 14.90 20.96
N LYS A 139 15.22 14.28 21.45
CA LYS A 139 15.23 12.97 22.11
C LYS A 139 13.83 12.36 22.08
N GLY A 140 13.77 11.05 22.20
CA GLY A 140 12.54 10.32 22.48
C GLY A 140 12.07 10.52 23.94
N THR A 141 10.79 10.24 24.20
CA THR A 141 10.16 10.33 25.53
C THR A 141 9.41 9.04 25.86
N GLY A 142 9.23 8.79 27.17
CA GLY A 142 8.51 7.61 27.65
C GLY A 142 9.39 6.36 27.76
N THR A 143 8.75 5.21 27.84
CA THR A 143 9.41 3.90 28.02
C THR A 143 9.11 3.01 26.83
N VAL A 144 10.12 2.35 26.30
CA VAL A 144 10.05 1.38 25.21
C VAL A 144 10.65 0.05 25.62
N GLY A 145 10.49 -0.99 24.81
CA GLY A 145 10.92 -2.34 25.17
C GLY A 145 9.97 -3.02 26.16
N GLY A 146 10.31 -4.23 26.60
CA GLY A 146 9.50 -5.01 27.51
C GLY A 146 8.18 -5.52 26.95
N TYR A 147 7.95 -5.37 25.64
CA TYR A 147 6.76 -5.89 24.95
C TYR A 147 6.81 -7.42 24.79
N THR A 148 5.66 -8.03 24.66
CA THR A 148 5.54 -9.47 24.49
C THR A 148 5.54 -9.82 22.99
N LEU A 149 6.50 -10.63 22.58
CA LEU A 149 6.53 -11.17 21.22
C LEU A 149 5.37 -12.14 20.97
N SER A 150 4.91 -12.24 19.73
CA SER A 150 3.98 -13.30 19.37
C SER A 150 4.57 -14.68 19.67
N SER A 151 3.70 -15.66 19.95
CA SER A 151 4.13 -17.02 20.28
C SER A 151 5.00 -17.64 19.17
N ALA A 152 4.76 -17.29 17.91
CA ALA A 152 5.54 -17.77 16.77
C ALA A 152 6.97 -17.21 16.81
N TYR A 153 7.15 -15.92 17.04
CA TYR A 153 8.48 -15.30 17.15
C TYR A 153 9.23 -15.77 18.39
N ALA A 154 8.55 -15.86 19.54
CA ALA A 154 9.15 -16.38 20.77
C ALA A 154 9.61 -17.84 20.60
N ALA A 155 8.80 -18.70 19.97
CA ALA A 155 9.16 -20.08 19.67
C ALA A 155 10.32 -20.20 18.66
N ALA A 156 10.45 -19.24 17.73
CA ALA A 156 11.58 -19.16 16.80
C ALA A 156 12.83 -18.54 17.43
N GLY A 157 12.77 -18.19 18.71
CA GLY A 157 13.91 -17.70 19.50
C GLY A 157 14.27 -16.24 19.26
N TYR A 158 13.33 -15.42 18.77
CA TYR A 158 13.49 -13.98 18.75
C TYR A 158 13.42 -13.40 20.16
N VAL A 159 14.02 -12.23 20.36
CA VAL A 159 14.06 -11.54 21.65
C VAL A 159 13.53 -10.11 21.53
N ALA A 160 12.98 -9.60 22.61
CA ALA A 160 12.66 -8.18 22.78
C ALA A 160 13.65 -7.54 23.74
N PRO A 161 13.96 -6.24 23.63
CA PRO A 161 14.75 -5.54 24.63
C PRO A 161 13.97 -5.48 25.96
N ALA A 162 14.68 -5.47 27.07
CA ALA A 162 14.07 -5.13 28.36
C ALA A 162 13.50 -3.70 28.28
N ALA A 163 12.48 -3.42 29.09
CA ALA A 163 11.93 -2.07 29.16
C ALA A 163 12.97 -1.07 29.64
N TYR A 164 13.07 0.08 28.93
CA TYR A 164 13.95 1.19 29.31
C TYR A 164 13.35 2.55 28.96
N ALA A 165 13.73 3.57 29.69
CA ALA A 165 13.31 4.93 29.43
C ALA A 165 14.12 5.54 28.28
N LEU A 166 13.45 6.12 27.32
CA LEU A 166 14.07 6.96 26.29
C LEU A 166 14.61 8.25 26.94
N GLY A 167 15.75 8.73 26.49
CA GLY A 167 16.33 9.94 27.06
C GLY A 167 17.64 10.36 26.43
N THR A 168 18.19 9.54 25.55
CA THR A 168 19.38 9.90 24.77
C THR A 168 19.07 11.10 23.87
N VAL A 169 19.93 12.11 23.95
CA VAL A 169 19.85 13.26 23.04
C VAL A 169 20.50 12.86 21.72
N TYR A 170 19.71 12.94 20.64
CA TYR A 170 20.21 12.66 19.29
C TYR A 170 20.94 13.88 18.74
N ASP A 171 22.19 13.68 18.37
CA ASP A 171 23.03 14.71 17.77
C ASP A 171 22.77 14.85 16.26
N TRP A 172 21.58 15.35 15.91
CA TRP A 172 21.16 15.48 14.52
C TRP A 172 22.18 16.15 13.61
N PRO A 173 22.86 17.27 14.01
CA PRO A 173 23.88 17.89 13.17
C PRO A 173 25.02 16.94 12.80
N ASN A 174 25.50 16.14 13.73
CA ASN A 174 26.58 15.20 13.49
C ASN A 174 26.09 13.87 12.86
N LEU A 175 24.92 13.38 13.23
CA LEU A 175 24.32 12.20 12.57
C LEU A 175 24.16 12.42 11.06
N ARG A 176 23.74 13.62 10.63
CA ARG A 176 23.69 14.00 9.22
C ARG A 176 25.03 14.03 8.49
N THR A 177 26.15 13.92 9.18
CA THR A 177 27.47 13.79 8.54
C THR A 177 27.82 12.34 8.19
N LEU A 178 27.03 11.38 8.66
CA LEU A 178 27.22 9.95 8.43
C LEU A 178 26.35 9.49 7.26
N MET A 179 26.61 10.02 6.05
CA MET A 179 25.79 9.77 4.88
C MET A 179 26.06 8.43 4.21
N THR A 180 27.31 7.96 4.28
CA THR A 180 27.74 6.73 3.62
C THR A 180 28.49 5.83 4.60
N ILE A 181 28.68 4.57 4.24
CA ILE A 181 29.54 3.64 5.00
C ILE A 181 30.96 4.21 5.18
N ASN A 182 31.47 4.91 4.17
CA ASN A 182 32.79 5.54 4.26
C ASN A 182 32.82 6.68 5.30
N ASP A 183 31.75 7.45 5.43
CA ASP A 183 31.67 8.50 6.46
C ASP A 183 31.65 7.89 7.87
N VAL A 184 30.90 6.80 8.05
CA VAL A 184 30.88 6.03 9.32
C VAL A 184 32.27 5.45 9.61
N LEU A 185 32.96 4.89 8.62
CA LEU A 185 34.31 4.38 8.74
C LEU A 185 35.33 5.49 9.12
N ASN A 186 35.21 6.65 8.48
CA ASN A 186 36.04 7.81 8.79
C ASN A 186 35.81 8.30 10.23
N ALA A 187 34.55 8.36 10.67
CA ALA A 187 34.19 8.72 12.04
C ALA A 187 34.81 7.72 13.04
N LYS A 188 34.72 6.42 12.77
CA LYS A 188 35.36 5.36 13.57
C LYS A 188 36.87 5.55 13.64
N ASN A 189 37.52 5.71 12.50
CA ASN A 189 38.98 5.86 12.42
C ASN A 189 39.49 7.15 13.11
N ALA A 190 38.63 8.18 13.14
CA ALA A 190 38.88 9.43 13.88
C ALA A 190 38.58 9.33 15.39
N GLY A 191 38.13 8.17 15.87
CA GLY A 191 37.79 7.95 17.28
C GLY A 191 36.52 8.66 17.76
N LYS A 192 35.59 8.99 16.86
CA LYS A 192 34.31 9.65 17.20
C LYS A 192 33.32 8.66 17.82
N ASN A 193 33.72 7.97 18.89
CA ASN A 193 32.95 6.90 19.51
C ASN A 193 31.57 7.38 20.02
N GLU A 194 31.49 8.59 20.58
CA GLU A 194 30.22 9.16 21.07
C GLU A 194 29.23 9.35 19.94
N LEU A 195 29.67 9.74 18.75
CA LEU A 195 28.81 9.88 17.58
C LEU A 195 28.31 8.50 17.08
N LEU A 196 29.19 7.50 17.06
CA LEU A 196 28.80 6.13 16.66
C LEU A 196 27.87 5.49 17.70
N ASP A 197 28.11 5.73 18.99
CA ASP A 197 27.18 5.32 20.05
C ASP A 197 25.82 5.99 19.93
N ASN A 198 25.78 7.27 19.52
CA ASN A 198 24.55 8.00 19.29
C ASN A 198 23.76 7.45 18.08
N LEU A 199 24.46 7.10 16.99
CA LEU A 199 23.88 6.41 15.85
C LEU A 199 23.27 5.05 16.26
N ALA A 200 24.03 4.22 16.96
CA ALA A 200 23.58 2.91 17.40
C ALA A 200 22.38 3.01 18.36
N GLN A 201 22.41 4.02 19.26
CA GLN A 201 21.30 4.24 20.19
C GLN A 201 20.03 4.70 19.47
N LEU A 202 20.15 5.60 18.49
CA LEU A 202 19.02 6.01 17.66
C LEU A 202 18.35 4.79 17.01
N LEU A 203 19.13 3.92 16.37
CA LEU A 203 18.60 2.74 15.69
C LEU A 203 17.97 1.73 16.66
N ALA A 204 18.58 1.52 17.84
CA ALA A 204 18.02 0.66 18.87
C ALA A 204 16.70 1.23 19.45
N ASP A 205 16.64 2.55 19.68
CA ASP A 205 15.44 3.22 20.16
C ASP A 205 14.29 3.10 19.11
N LEU A 206 14.60 3.32 17.84
CA LEU A 206 13.63 3.16 16.75
C LEU A 206 13.11 1.72 16.65
N GLY A 207 13.97 0.74 16.72
CA GLY A 207 13.58 -0.66 16.72
C GLY A 207 12.71 -1.03 17.93
N ALA A 208 12.97 -0.46 19.10
CA ALA A 208 12.14 -0.64 20.28
C ALA A 208 10.79 0.08 20.19
N MET A 209 10.75 1.28 19.59
CA MET A 209 9.50 2.02 19.33
C MET A 209 8.55 1.28 18.38
N VAL A 210 9.10 0.51 17.42
CA VAL A 210 8.28 -0.28 16.47
C VAL A 210 8.03 -1.72 16.94
N GLU A 211 8.41 -2.04 18.17
CA GLU A 211 8.27 -3.37 18.77
C GLU A 211 8.93 -4.48 17.94
N ALA A 212 10.17 -4.25 17.51
CA ALA A 212 10.90 -5.19 16.67
C ALA A 212 11.17 -6.53 17.37
N SER A 213 11.00 -7.62 16.64
CA SER A 213 11.37 -8.98 17.05
C SER A 213 12.82 -9.18 16.64
N TYR A 214 13.74 -9.11 17.62
CA TYR A 214 15.19 -9.09 17.37
C TYR A 214 15.77 -10.50 17.24
N ASN A 215 16.66 -10.68 16.27
CA ASN A 215 17.49 -11.86 16.10
C ASN A 215 18.88 -11.49 15.54
N ILE A 216 19.82 -12.43 15.59
CA ILE A 216 21.21 -12.18 15.13
C ILE A 216 21.34 -12.09 13.62
N ASP A 217 20.43 -12.72 12.86
CA ASP A 217 20.49 -12.80 11.41
C ASP A 217 19.34 -12.07 10.71
N ASP A 218 18.18 -11.91 11.37
CA ASP A 218 16.95 -11.36 10.76
C ASP A 218 16.04 -10.70 11.81
N THR A 219 16.20 -9.47 12.09
CA THR A 219 15.29 -8.69 12.94
C THR A 219 14.12 -8.17 12.12
N GLY A 220 12.89 -8.45 12.56
CA GLY A 220 11.66 -8.06 11.88
C GLY A 220 10.79 -7.13 12.71
N ALA A 221 10.09 -6.23 12.05
CA ALA A 221 9.04 -5.40 12.64
C ALA A 221 7.91 -5.16 11.63
N VAL A 222 6.72 -4.83 12.14
CA VAL A 222 5.62 -4.34 11.29
C VAL A 222 5.89 -2.89 10.96
N THR A 223 6.07 -2.56 9.69
CA THR A 223 6.47 -1.22 9.24
C THR A 223 5.51 -0.13 9.71
N SER A 224 4.19 -0.39 9.70
CA SER A 224 3.17 0.55 10.18
C SER A 224 3.22 0.85 11.68
N ASN A 225 3.91 0.03 12.50
CA ASN A 225 4.15 0.34 13.91
C ASN A 225 4.99 1.61 14.09
N ALA A 226 5.68 2.08 13.05
CA ALA A 226 6.35 3.37 13.07
C ALA A 226 5.40 4.54 13.39
N ILE A 227 4.15 4.47 12.95
CA ILE A 227 3.18 5.54 13.16
C ILE A 227 2.86 5.73 14.65
N PRO A 228 2.31 4.72 15.38
CA PRO A 228 2.12 4.87 16.81
C PRO A 228 3.44 4.99 17.57
N GLY A 229 4.47 4.24 17.20
CA GLY A 229 5.75 4.26 17.92
C GLY A 229 6.41 5.65 17.91
N LEU A 230 6.60 6.26 16.76
CA LEU A 230 7.20 7.59 16.67
C LEU A 230 6.20 8.69 17.03
N GLY A 231 4.90 8.48 16.80
CA GLY A 231 3.84 9.38 17.23
C GLY A 231 3.79 9.56 18.76
N GLU A 232 3.93 8.49 19.51
CA GLU A 232 3.92 8.51 20.99
C GLU A 232 5.27 8.93 21.59
N HIS A 233 6.37 8.46 20.99
CA HIS A 233 7.67 8.56 21.62
C HIS A 233 8.56 9.67 21.06
N LEU A 234 8.31 10.11 19.81
CA LEU A 234 9.16 11.08 19.11
C LEU A 234 8.37 12.26 18.50
N GLY A 235 7.09 12.44 18.86
CA GLY A 235 6.29 13.59 18.42
C GLY A 235 6.05 13.65 16.91
N PHE A 236 6.02 12.51 16.24
CA PHE A 236 5.67 12.42 14.82
C PHE A 236 4.17 12.59 14.59
N ASN A 237 3.80 12.90 13.36
CA ASN A 237 2.42 13.09 12.96
C ASN A 237 1.57 11.84 13.23
N LYS A 238 0.70 11.91 14.20
CA LYS A 238 -0.23 10.83 14.55
C LYS A 238 -1.30 10.61 13.47
N ALA A 239 -1.48 11.56 12.56
CA ALA A 239 -2.32 11.41 11.38
C ALA A 239 -1.60 10.76 10.19
N ALA A 240 -0.31 10.42 10.31
CA ALA A 240 0.38 9.59 9.33
C ALA A 240 -0.36 8.27 9.14
N TYR A 241 -0.31 7.70 7.94
CA TYR A 241 -1.01 6.47 7.64
C TYR A 241 -0.19 5.56 6.72
N SER A 242 -0.40 4.27 6.86
CA SER A 242 0.11 3.28 5.91
C SER A 242 -0.91 3.05 4.81
N ALA A 243 -0.44 2.90 3.58
CA ALA A 243 -1.29 2.54 2.46
C ALA A 243 -0.64 1.41 1.65
N ASP A 244 -1.46 0.46 1.21
CA ASP A 244 -1.04 -0.66 0.38
C ASP A 244 -1.23 -0.32 -1.10
N ALA A 245 -0.27 -0.68 -1.95
CA ALA A 245 -0.36 -0.45 -3.39
C ALA A 245 -1.60 -1.11 -4.00
N ALA A 246 -2.02 -2.26 -3.46
CA ALA A 246 -3.21 -2.98 -3.88
C ALA A 246 -4.51 -2.18 -3.75
N ASP A 247 -4.53 -1.14 -2.92
CA ASP A 247 -5.70 -0.28 -2.69
C ASP A 247 -5.84 0.84 -3.73
N TYR A 248 -4.90 0.93 -4.68
CA TYR A 248 -4.83 2.00 -5.67
C TYR A 248 -4.64 1.43 -7.07
N SER A 249 -5.18 2.11 -8.07
CA SER A 249 -4.70 1.86 -9.43
C SER A 249 -3.22 2.23 -9.54
N PRO A 250 -2.42 1.56 -10.40
CA PRO A 250 -1.00 1.85 -10.53
C PRO A 250 -0.68 3.32 -10.78
N SER A 251 -1.46 4.01 -11.62
CA SER A 251 -1.28 5.44 -11.87
C SER A 251 -1.53 6.30 -10.62
N ARG A 252 -2.54 5.97 -9.82
CA ARG A 252 -2.82 6.65 -8.56
C ARG A 252 -1.75 6.37 -7.52
N TRP A 253 -1.27 5.12 -7.46
CA TRP A 253 -0.17 4.76 -6.56
C TRP A 253 1.09 5.53 -6.88
N ILE A 254 1.52 5.53 -8.15
CA ILE A 254 2.66 6.31 -8.64
C ILE A 254 2.49 7.81 -8.31
N ALA A 255 1.33 8.38 -8.62
CA ALA A 255 1.06 9.80 -8.33
C ALA A 255 1.14 10.10 -6.83
N LYS A 256 0.63 9.19 -5.98
CA LYS A 256 0.66 9.31 -4.53
C LYS A 256 2.09 9.26 -3.98
N LEU A 257 2.91 8.31 -4.45
CA LEU A 257 4.32 8.22 -4.08
C LEU A 257 5.09 9.48 -4.49
N LYS A 258 4.89 9.98 -5.71
CA LYS A 258 5.54 11.20 -6.20
C LYS A 258 5.13 12.43 -5.38
N ALA A 259 3.85 12.58 -5.04
CA ALA A 259 3.36 13.69 -4.22
C ALA A 259 4.00 13.71 -2.82
N GLU A 260 4.24 12.56 -2.21
CA GLU A 260 4.97 12.46 -0.95
C GLU A 260 6.45 12.77 -1.15
N LEU A 261 7.07 12.21 -2.20
CA LEU A 261 8.48 12.43 -2.53
C LEU A 261 8.78 13.89 -2.93
N ASP A 262 7.82 14.65 -3.42
CA ASP A 262 7.97 16.10 -3.61
C ASP A 262 8.22 16.82 -2.27
N GLN A 263 7.71 16.29 -1.18
CA GLN A 263 7.84 16.85 0.15
C GLN A 263 9.00 16.21 0.94
N ARG A 264 9.08 14.89 0.99
CA ARG A 264 10.00 14.14 1.85
C ARG A 264 10.25 12.72 1.35
N PRO A 265 11.36 12.06 1.75
CA PRO A 265 11.53 10.63 1.54
C PRO A 265 10.50 9.87 2.36
N LEU A 266 10.18 8.65 1.95
CA LEU A 266 9.19 7.82 2.62
C LEU A 266 9.73 6.41 2.93
N VAL A 267 9.22 5.83 4.00
CA VAL A 267 9.44 4.42 4.32
C VAL A 267 8.52 3.57 3.47
N PHE A 268 9.11 2.66 2.73
CA PHE A 268 8.43 1.74 1.83
C PHE A 268 8.70 0.31 2.28
N SER A 269 7.79 -0.58 2.01
CA SER A 269 7.98 -2.01 2.27
C SER A 269 7.42 -2.86 1.15
N GLY A 270 8.01 -4.04 0.98
CA GLY A 270 7.57 -5.03 0.01
C GLY A 270 7.96 -6.42 0.44
N ARG A 271 7.48 -7.40 -0.31
CA ARG A 271 7.81 -8.82 -0.09
C ARG A 271 8.36 -9.45 -1.35
N THR A 272 9.14 -10.51 -1.18
CA THR A 272 9.52 -11.38 -2.27
C THR A 272 8.37 -12.34 -2.61
N SER A 273 8.44 -13.02 -3.74
CA SER A 273 7.51 -14.10 -4.08
C SER A 273 7.51 -15.24 -3.05
N GLY A 274 8.63 -15.43 -2.32
CA GLY A 274 8.75 -16.34 -1.18
C GLY A 274 8.23 -15.77 0.15
N ASN A 275 7.57 -14.60 0.13
CA ASN A 275 6.98 -13.91 1.27
C ASN A 275 7.98 -13.33 2.30
N ALA A 276 9.29 -13.29 2.00
CA ALA A 276 10.25 -12.57 2.82
C ALA A 276 10.01 -11.05 2.69
N GLY A 277 9.81 -10.36 3.82
CA GLY A 277 9.55 -8.92 3.87
C GLY A 277 10.82 -8.11 3.97
N HIS A 278 10.79 -6.87 3.45
CA HIS A 278 11.83 -5.87 3.63
C HIS A 278 11.22 -4.47 3.68
N ALA A 279 11.73 -3.63 4.57
CA ALA A 279 11.44 -2.20 4.63
C ALA A 279 12.67 -1.43 4.16
N PHE A 280 12.47 -0.39 3.38
CA PHE A 280 13.51 0.41 2.76
C PHE A 280 13.00 1.82 2.47
N VAL A 281 13.82 2.67 1.92
CA VAL A 281 13.46 4.06 1.66
C VAL A 281 13.26 4.29 0.16
N LEU A 282 12.19 4.99 -0.19
CA LEU A 282 12.13 5.71 -1.46
C LEU A 282 12.50 7.17 -1.19
N ASP A 283 13.54 7.66 -1.82
CA ASP A 283 14.06 9.00 -1.61
C ASP A 283 14.23 9.80 -2.91
N GLY A 284 13.63 9.32 -3.99
CA GLY A 284 13.60 10.05 -5.24
C GLY A 284 12.73 9.39 -6.31
N TYR A 285 12.50 10.12 -7.37
CA TYR A 285 11.87 9.59 -8.57
C TYR A 285 12.39 10.33 -9.82
N GLY A 286 12.12 9.79 -10.97
CA GLY A 286 12.44 10.38 -12.26
C GLY A 286 11.77 9.65 -13.40
N LYS A 287 12.33 9.86 -14.61
CA LYS A 287 11.89 9.18 -15.83
C LYS A 287 13.05 8.42 -16.45
N TYR A 288 12.80 7.20 -16.84
CA TYR A 288 13.68 6.40 -17.66
C TYR A 288 12.89 5.83 -18.85
N ASP A 289 13.28 6.19 -20.04
CA ASP A 289 12.62 5.77 -21.28
C ASP A 289 11.09 5.99 -21.25
N GLY A 290 10.68 7.17 -20.74
CA GLY A 290 9.28 7.56 -20.58
C GLY A 290 8.56 7.00 -19.36
N ASN A 291 9.09 5.97 -18.70
CA ASN A 291 8.49 5.34 -17.52
C ASN A 291 8.87 6.06 -16.24
N ASP A 292 7.95 6.08 -15.27
CA ASP A 292 8.25 6.53 -13.91
C ASP A 292 9.16 5.52 -13.22
N VAL A 293 10.27 6.03 -12.65
CA VAL A 293 11.22 5.24 -11.88
C VAL A 293 11.45 5.90 -10.52
N PHE A 294 11.78 5.09 -9.52
CA PHE A 294 11.95 5.54 -8.15
C PHE A 294 13.35 5.20 -7.66
N HIS A 295 14.00 6.15 -6.99
CA HIS A 295 15.26 5.89 -6.32
C HIS A 295 14.97 5.14 -5.02
N VAL A 296 15.68 4.04 -4.84
CA VAL A 296 15.54 3.11 -3.73
C VAL A 296 16.85 3.07 -2.94
N ASN A 297 16.75 3.27 -1.64
CA ASN A 297 17.80 2.99 -0.68
C ASN A 297 17.38 1.77 0.15
N PHE A 298 18.04 0.63 -0.08
CA PHE A 298 17.67 -0.63 0.56
C PHE A 298 18.10 -0.76 2.02
N GLY A 299 18.88 0.19 2.55
CA GLY A 299 19.41 0.08 3.91
C GLY A 299 20.48 -1.01 4.05
N TRP A 300 21.29 -1.23 2.99
CA TRP A 300 22.38 -2.20 2.94
C TRP A 300 23.74 -1.53 2.71
N GLY A 301 23.93 -0.36 3.32
CA GLY A 301 25.19 0.38 3.20
C GLY A 301 25.45 0.92 1.78
N GLY A 302 24.41 1.25 1.05
CA GLY A 302 24.47 1.74 -0.32
C GLY A 302 24.49 0.63 -1.39
N MET A 303 24.54 -0.65 -1.00
CA MET A 303 24.51 -1.76 -1.96
C MET A 303 23.15 -1.83 -2.66
N ASN A 304 23.21 -1.92 -3.98
CA ASN A 304 22.05 -1.99 -4.87
C ASN A 304 21.12 -0.77 -4.85
N ASN A 305 21.51 0.32 -4.18
CA ASN A 305 20.78 1.58 -4.27
C ASN A 305 20.76 2.08 -5.72
N GLY A 306 19.68 2.76 -6.09
CA GLY A 306 19.51 3.32 -7.41
C GLY A 306 18.07 3.36 -7.87
N TYR A 307 17.87 3.58 -9.18
CA TYR A 307 16.54 3.73 -9.77
C TYR A 307 15.95 2.40 -10.21
N TYR A 308 14.69 2.19 -9.86
CA TYR A 308 13.92 0.98 -10.18
C TYR A 308 12.53 1.36 -10.70
N LEU A 309 11.93 0.47 -11.50
CA LEU A 309 10.48 0.49 -11.68
C LEU A 309 9.82 0.05 -10.37
N ILE A 310 8.77 0.75 -9.94
CA ILE A 310 8.06 0.39 -8.68
C ILE A 310 7.46 -1.01 -8.74
N THR A 311 7.26 -1.54 -9.93
CA THR A 311 6.76 -2.88 -10.21
C THR A 311 7.86 -3.94 -10.29
N ASN A 312 9.13 -3.51 -10.24
CA ASN A 312 10.29 -4.40 -10.28
C ASN A 312 11.42 -3.85 -9.39
N LEU A 313 11.31 -4.15 -8.11
CA LEU A 313 12.27 -3.80 -7.06
C LEU A 313 13.23 -4.97 -6.82
N ASP A 314 13.81 -5.48 -7.93
CA ASP A 314 14.71 -6.63 -7.90
C ASP A 314 16.15 -6.18 -7.66
N ALA A 315 16.58 -6.24 -6.40
CA ALA A 315 17.95 -5.99 -5.99
C ALA A 315 18.93 -7.13 -6.35
N GLY A 316 18.46 -8.19 -6.99
CA GLY A 316 19.25 -9.37 -7.34
C GLY A 316 19.22 -10.47 -6.29
N SER A 317 19.77 -11.63 -6.63
CA SER A 317 19.92 -12.79 -5.72
C SER A 317 18.63 -13.25 -5.05
N GLY A 318 17.46 -13.09 -5.70
CA GLY A 318 16.15 -13.45 -5.16
C GLY A 318 15.49 -12.38 -4.29
N HIS A 319 16.08 -11.19 -4.21
CA HIS A 319 15.61 -10.06 -3.41
C HIS A 319 14.75 -9.11 -4.26
N ASN A 320 13.68 -9.62 -4.88
CA ASN A 320 12.68 -8.80 -5.57
C ASN A 320 11.51 -8.51 -4.62
N TYR A 321 11.42 -7.27 -4.14
CA TYR A 321 10.45 -6.82 -3.14
C TYR A 321 9.22 -6.14 -3.76
N SER A 322 8.83 -6.52 -4.96
CA SER A 322 7.69 -5.92 -5.68
C SER A 322 6.32 -6.44 -5.27
N TYR A 323 6.25 -7.43 -4.37
CA TYR A 323 4.98 -8.03 -3.95
C TYR A 323 4.47 -7.40 -2.65
N ASN A 324 3.15 -7.24 -2.53
CA ASN A 324 2.47 -6.71 -1.33
C ASN A 324 3.16 -5.44 -0.81
N THR A 325 3.36 -4.48 -1.71
CA THR A 325 4.07 -3.25 -1.38
C THR A 325 3.17 -2.27 -0.64
N SER A 326 3.75 -1.58 0.32
CA SER A 326 3.10 -0.53 1.09
C SER A 326 4.06 0.62 1.41
N ALA A 327 3.51 1.76 1.80
CA ALA A 327 4.30 2.94 2.18
C ALA A 327 3.62 3.70 3.31
N ILE A 328 4.42 4.45 4.09
CA ILE A 328 3.93 5.36 5.12
C ILE A 328 3.92 6.78 4.57
N PHE A 329 2.77 7.44 4.66
CA PHE A 329 2.52 8.79 4.17
C PHE A 329 2.33 9.78 5.30
N ASP A 330 2.58 11.07 5.03
CA ASP A 330 2.47 12.17 5.99
C ASP A 330 3.30 11.94 7.28
N PHE A 331 4.44 11.24 7.12
CA PHE A 331 5.29 10.82 8.22
C PHE A 331 6.42 11.82 8.48
N TYR A 332 6.17 12.76 9.39
CA TYR A 332 7.10 13.83 9.78
C TYR A 332 6.82 14.32 11.20
N PRO A 333 7.76 15.01 11.87
CA PRO A 333 7.53 15.59 13.20
C PRO A 333 6.40 16.62 13.17
N LYS A 334 5.35 16.40 13.97
CA LYS A 334 4.19 17.29 14.07
C LYS A 334 3.59 17.23 15.47
N GLU A 335 4.00 18.15 16.31
CA GLU A 335 3.47 18.25 17.67
C GLU A 335 1.96 18.55 17.66
N GLY A 336 1.23 17.97 18.59
CA GLY A 336 -0.20 18.22 18.77
C GLY A 336 -1.10 17.59 17.69
N SER A 337 -0.57 16.63 16.90
CA SER A 337 -1.41 15.85 15.97
C SER A 337 -2.20 14.76 16.70
N ASP A 338 -3.38 14.46 16.16
CA ASP A 338 -4.24 13.38 16.63
C ASP A 338 -4.19 12.17 15.70
N TYR A 339 -4.56 11.00 16.23
CA TYR A 339 -4.75 9.81 15.42
C TYR A 339 -5.93 9.97 14.45
N THR A 340 -5.81 9.33 13.30
CA THR A 340 -6.89 9.26 12.31
C THR A 340 -7.47 7.85 12.25
N TYR A 341 -8.76 7.80 11.97
CA TYR A 341 -9.47 6.55 11.69
C TYR A 341 -9.42 6.27 10.19
N ALA A 342 -9.24 5.02 9.82
CA ALA A 342 -9.26 4.62 8.41
C ALA A 342 -9.97 3.28 8.26
N LEU A 343 -11.25 3.34 7.91
CA LEU A 343 -11.98 2.15 7.45
C LEU A 343 -11.77 1.98 5.94
N GLN A 344 -11.52 0.75 5.53
CA GLN A 344 -11.33 0.36 4.15
C GLN A 344 -12.22 -0.84 3.84
N TYR A 345 -12.78 -0.90 2.63
CA TYR A 345 -13.45 -2.10 2.15
C TYR A 345 -12.47 -3.25 2.04
N HIS A 346 -12.90 -4.43 2.46
CA HIS A 346 -12.05 -5.61 2.51
C HIS A 346 -12.86 -6.89 2.23
N THR A 347 -12.18 -8.00 2.05
CA THR A 347 -12.81 -9.32 1.99
C THR A 347 -12.79 -9.96 3.38
N TYR A 348 -13.95 -10.39 3.86
CA TYR A 348 -14.10 -11.18 5.10
C TYR A 348 -14.86 -12.47 4.80
N SER A 349 -14.16 -13.61 4.81
CA SER A 349 -14.72 -14.91 4.40
C SER A 349 -15.25 -14.84 2.94
N THR A 350 -16.54 -14.95 2.74
CA THR A 350 -17.23 -14.84 1.43
C THR A 350 -17.79 -13.46 1.14
N LEU A 351 -17.64 -12.52 2.08
CA LEU A 351 -18.13 -11.15 1.94
C LEU A 351 -17.03 -10.27 1.31
N THR A 352 -17.35 -9.58 0.24
CA THR A 352 -16.39 -8.81 -0.56
C THR A 352 -16.80 -7.33 -0.64
N GLY A 353 -16.49 -6.57 0.41
CA GLY A 353 -16.85 -5.15 0.47
C GLY A 353 -18.33 -4.92 0.71
N LEU A 354 -18.99 -4.19 -0.21
CA LEU A 354 -20.42 -3.88 -0.14
C LEU A 354 -21.28 -4.92 -0.89
N SER A 355 -22.41 -5.30 -0.32
CA SER A 355 -23.40 -6.13 -0.99
C SER A 355 -24.81 -5.81 -0.51
N PHE A 356 -25.80 -6.03 -1.39
CA PHE A 356 -27.20 -6.03 -0.98
C PHE A 356 -27.52 -7.33 -0.23
N ILE A 357 -28.26 -7.20 0.88
CA ILE A 357 -28.89 -8.33 1.57
C ILE A 357 -30.33 -8.45 1.07
N ASP A 358 -31.02 -7.31 0.96
CA ASP A 358 -32.38 -7.22 0.42
C ASP A 358 -32.35 -6.48 -0.92
N ASP A 359 -33.40 -6.66 -1.73
CA ASP A 359 -33.56 -5.89 -2.95
C ASP A 359 -33.65 -4.38 -2.65
N PHE A 360 -32.98 -3.58 -3.46
CA PHE A 360 -33.03 -2.13 -3.34
C PHE A 360 -34.47 -1.63 -3.48
N SER A 361 -34.89 -0.75 -2.56
CA SER A 361 -36.21 -0.13 -2.57
C SER A 361 -36.11 1.39 -2.55
N THR A 362 -36.88 2.06 -3.40
CA THR A 362 -37.01 3.53 -3.43
C THR A 362 -37.99 4.07 -2.39
N SER A 363 -38.79 3.22 -1.76
CA SER A 363 -39.86 3.61 -0.83
C SER A 363 -39.87 2.83 0.48
N GLY A 364 -39.08 1.79 0.58
CA GLY A 364 -38.98 0.91 1.75
C GLY A 364 -37.59 0.84 2.35
N TRP A 365 -37.49 0.14 3.45
CA TRP A 365 -36.22 -0.22 4.08
C TRP A 365 -35.59 -1.42 3.35
N PHE A 366 -34.27 -1.41 3.21
CA PHE A 366 -33.47 -2.52 2.69
C PHE A 366 -32.12 -2.58 3.42
N ARG A 367 -31.54 -3.76 3.47
CA ARG A 367 -30.27 -3.98 4.15
C ARG A 367 -29.11 -4.10 3.14
N ILE A 368 -27.99 -3.58 3.57
CA ILE A 368 -26.70 -3.81 2.92
C ILE A 368 -25.71 -4.39 3.93
N MET A 369 -24.75 -5.14 3.43
CA MET A 369 -23.61 -5.67 4.19
C MET A 369 -22.36 -4.88 3.81
N LEU A 370 -21.54 -4.53 4.81
CA LEU A 370 -20.22 -3.94 4.65
C LEU A 370 -19.19 -4.92 5.22
N SER A 371 -18.22 -5.30 4.42
CA SER A 371 -17.02 -5.99 4.89
C SER A 371 -15.86 -5.02 4.88
N LEU A 372 -15.21 -4.83 6.02
CA LEU A 372 -14.28 -3.74 6.28
C LEU A 372 -13.02 -4.25 6.99
N CYS A 373 -11.92 -3.50 6.85
CA CYS A 373 -10.79 -3.54 7.77
C CYS A 373 -10.52 -2.13 8.33
N ASN A 374 -9.94 -2.07 9.52
CA ASN A 374 -9.39 -0.85 10.06
C ASN A 374 -7.90 -0.78 9.72
N SER A 375 -7.56 -0.03 8.69
CA SER A 375 -6.18 0.25 8.28
C SER A 375 -5.57 1.46 9.00
N GLY A 376 -6.32 2.08 9.92
CA GLY A 376 -5.86 3.19 10.73
C GLY A 376 -4.91 2.77 11.84
N ASN A 377 -4.28 3.75 12.45
CA ASN A 377 -3.31 3.57 13.53
C ASN A 377 -3.94 3.62 14.94
N THR A 378 -5.26 3.70 15.02
CA THR A 378 -6.02 3.60 16.28
C THR A 378 -7.30 2.80 16.06
N ALA A 379 -7.91 2.32 17.15
CA ALA A 379 -9.20 1.68 17.06
C ALA A 379 -10.25 2.66 16.51
N TYR A 380 -11.00 2.22 15.51
CA TYR A 380 -12.11 3.00 14.98
C TYR A 380 -13.29 2.95 15.97
N ASP A 381 -13.86 4.12 16.24
CA ASP A 381 -15.13 4.28 16.95
C ASP A 381 -15.84 5.48 16.31
N GLY A 382 -16.85 5.22 15.50
CA GLY A 382 -17.43 6.26 14.67
C GLY A 382 -18.83 5.93 14.16
N LEU A 383 -19.29 6.81 13.26
CA LEU A 383 -20.61 6.75 12.67
C LEU A 383 -20.51 6.50 11.14
N PHE A 384 -21.55 5.89 10.60
CA PHE A 384 -21.75 5.80 9.16
C PHE A 384 -22.77 6.81 8.64
N GLN A 385 -22.58 7.21 7.38
CA GLN A 385 -23.59 7.85 6.54
C GLN A 385 -23.65 7.14 5.21
N ALA A 386 -24.85 7.00 4.66
CA ALA A 386 -25.06 6.45 3.33
C ALA A 386 -25.62 7.52 2.40
N LYS A 387 -25.02 7.68 1.22
CA LYS A 387 -25.45 8.67 0.22
C LYS A 387 -25.74 8.01 -1.10
N LEU A 388 -26.82 8.49 -1.74
CA LEU A 388 -27.04 8.27 -3.16
C LEU A 388 -26.23 9.32 -3.92
N VAL A 389 -25.35 8.88 -4.79
CA VAL A 389 -24.55 9.76 -5.65
C VAL A 389 -24.85 9.45 -7.13
N ASP A 390 -24.75 10.46 -7.98
CA ASP A 390 -24.86 10.27 -9.41
C ASP A 390 -23.58 9.66 -10.03
N ARG A 391 -23.57 9.42 -11.32
CA ARG A 391 -22.42 8.87 -12.05
C ARG A 391 -21.15 9.71 -11.94
N THR A 392 -21.25 11.01 -11.62
CA THR A 392 -20.11 11.91 -11.45
C THR A 392 -19.61 11.93 -10.01
N GLY A 393 -20.30 11.26 -9.07
CA GLY A 393 -20.01 11.28 -7.65
C GLY A 393 -20.69 12.41 -6.88
N THR A 394 -21.58 13.18 -7.53
CA THR A 394 -22.31 14.27 -6.87
C THR A 394 -23.45 13.69 -6.02
N PRO A 395 -23.55 14.02 -4.72
CA PRO A 395 -24.63 13.55 -3.86
C PRO A 395 -26.00 14.04 -4.34
N LYS A 396 -26.96 13.13 -4.45
CA LYS A 396 -28.37 13.40 -4.79
C LYS A 396 -29.27 13.36 -3.56
N ALA A 397 -29.02 12.43 -2.63
CA ALA A 397 -29.80 12.27 -1.41
C ALA A 397 -28.97 11.56 -0.34
N ASN A 398 -29.36 11.72 0.92
CA ASN A 398 -28.89 10.88 2.00
C ASN A 398 -29.91 9.76 2.25
N PHE A 399 -29.40 8.60 2.65
CA PHE A 399 -30.23 7.55 3.22
C PHE A 399 -30.42 7.79 4.73
N GLU A 400 -31.59 7.48 5.23
CA GLU A 400 -31.80 7.27 6.65
C GLU A 400 -31.20 5.91 7.01
N ILE A 401 -30.50 5.83 8.15
CA ILE A 401 -30.03 4.58 8.74
C ILE A 401 -30.96 4.27 9.91
N LEU A 402 -31.52 3.06 9.94
CA LEU A 402 -32.40 2.64 11.04
C LEU A 402 -31.59 2.37 12.30
N GLU A 403 -31.98 3.02 13.39
CA GLU A 403 -31.51 2.74 14.73
C GLU A 403 -32.55 1.89 15.44
N ASP A 404 -32.20 0.66 15.79
CA ASP A 404 -33.07 -0.27 16.51
C ASP A 404 -32.24 -1.12 17.46
N ALA A 405 -32.25 -0.76 18.72
CA ALA A 405 -31.48 -1.44 19.75
C ALA A 405 -31.94 -2.90 20.01
N VAL A 406 -33.18 -3.24 19.63
CA VAL A 406 -33.72 -4.62 19.81
C VAL A 406 -33.07 -5.57 18.81
N HIS A 407 -32.81 -5.07 17.58
CA HIS A 407 -32.19 -5.85 16.51
C HIS A 407 -30.69 -5.56 16.37
N GLY A 408 -30.14 -4.63 17.16
CA GLY A 408 -28.74 -4.22 17.08
C GLY A 408 -28.40 -3.43 15.82
N TRP A 409 -29.37 -2.78 15.20
CA TRP A 409 -29.13 -1.92 14.05
C TRP A 409 -28.80 -0.52 14.51
N THR A 410 -27.71 0.02 13.96
CA THR A 410 -27.21 1.34 14.33
C THR A 410 -26.31 1.90 13.21
N ASP A 411 -26.10 3.19 13.19
CA ASP A 411 -25.05 3.84 12.41
C ASP A 411 -23.70 3.88 13.16
N GLU A 412 -23.67 3.48 14.43
CA GLU A 412 -22.45 3.37 15.23
C GLU A 412 -21.67 2.10 14.88
N PHE A 413 -20.35 2.23 14.79
CA PHE A 413 -19.47 1.11 14.51
C PHE A 413 -18.12 1.30 15.20
N SER A 414 -17.59 0.22 15.76
CA SER A 414 -16.24 0.20 16.31
C SER A 414 -15.46 -1.01 15.82
N MET A 415 -14.15 -0.82 15.61
CA MET A 415 -13.26 -1.85 15.09
C MET A 415 -11.83 -1.62 15.58
N GLY A 416 -11.19 -2.64 16.15
CA GLY A 416 -9.79 -2.58 16.57
C GLY A 416 -8.83 -2.33 15.40
N THR A 417 -7.66 -1.79 15.70
CA THR A 417 -6.58 -1.58 14.72
C THR A 417 -6.19 -2.90 14.06
N GLY A 418 -6.06 -2.90 12.73
CA GLY A 418 -5.71 -4.09 11.95
C GLY A 418 -6.78 -5.19 11.94
N SER A 419 -7.94 -4.96 12.55
CA SER A 419 -9.04 -5.91 12.56
C SER A 419 -9.78 -5.93 11.23
N ILE A 420 -10.28 -7.11 10.86
CA ILE A 420 -11.17 -7.32 9.72
C ILE A 420 -12.51 -7.80 10.27
N GLY A 421 -13.60 -7.31 9.70
CA GLY A 421 -14.94 -7.71 10.13
C GLY A 421 -16.03 -7.22 9.20
N TYR A 422 -17.26 -7.36 9.62
CA TYR A 422 -18.41 -6.92 8.84
C TYR A 422 -19.47 -6.27 9.74
N THR A 423 -20.32 -5.45 9.11
CA THR A 423 -21.52 -4.89 9.74
C THR A 423 -22.65 -4.78 8.71
N GLN A 424 -23.86 -4.54 9.18
CA GLN A 424 -25.03 -4.33 8.34
C GLN A 424 -25.59 -2.94 8.58
N LEU A 425 -26.01 -2.29 7.52
CA LEU A 425 -26.80 -1.07 7.61
C LEU A 425 -28.19 -1.30 7.01
N TYR A 426 -29.21 -0.77 7.68
CA TYR A 426 -30.58 -0.82 7.24
C TYR A 426 -30.98 0.58 6.75
N LEU A 427 -31.18 0.71 5.45
CA LEU A 427 -31.22 1.98 4.74
C LEU A 427 -32.62 2.27 4.18
N ARG A 428 -33.02 3.55 4.13
CA ARG A 428 -34.21 4.03 3.44
C ARG A 428 -33.95 5.41 2.84
N LEU A 429 -34.49 5.67 1.64
CA LEU A 429 -34.62 7.05 1.13
C LEU A 429 -35.84 7.73 1.74
N SER A 430 -35.67 8.94 2.29
CA SER A 430 -36.79 9.75 2.81
C SER A 430 -37.75 10.18 1.69
N SER A 431 -37.23 10.32 0.47
CA SER A 431 -37.98 10.63 -0.76
C SER A 431 -37.23 10.05 -1.96
N ASN A 432 -37.96 9.75 -3.04
CA ASN A 432 -37.32 9.32 -4.28
C ASN A 432 -36.76 10.54 -5.04
N PRO A 433 -35.40 10.70 -5.14
CA PRO A 433 -34.80 11.81 -5.86
C PRO A 433 -34.73 11.62 -7.37
N GLY A 434 -35.40 10.60 -7.90
CA GLY A 434 -35.27 10.15 -9.28
C GLY A 434 -34.00 9.34 -9.49
N ILE A 435 -34.10 8.00 -9.48
CA ILE A 435 -32.95 7.11 -9.74
C ILE A 435 -32.66 7.09 -11.23
N ALA A 436 -31.39 7.28 -11.58
CA ALA A 436 -30.92 7.26 -12.96
C ALA A 436 -29.82 6.21 -13.15
N PHE A 437 -29.54 5.86 -14.39
CA PHE A 437 -28.44 4.96 -14.72
C PHE A 437 -27.10 5.55 -14.28
N GLY A 438 -26.31 4.73 -13.58
CA GLY A 438 -25.02 5.13 -13.00
C GLY A 438 -25.12 5.77 -11.61
N ASP A 439 -26.34 5.90 -11.05
CA ASP A 439 -26.49 6.22 -9.64
C ASP A 439 -26.02 5.06 -8.76
N ARG A 440 -25.45 5.38 -7.61
CA ARG A 440 -24.85 4.38 -6.72
C ARG A 440 -24.94 4.79 -5.25
N ILE A 441 -24.88 3.80 -4.39
CA ILE A 441 -24.80 3.98 -2.93
C ILE A 441 -23.33 4.03 -2.55
N VAL A 442 -22.94 5.10 -1.84
CA VAL A 442 -21.61 5.28 -1.27
C VAL A 442 -21.74 5.46 0.23
N ILE A 443 -20.94 4.72 0.98
CA ILE A 443 -20.92 4.80 2.44
C ILE A 443 -19.76 5.68 2.88
N TYR A 444 -20.04 6.55 3.82
CA TYR A 444 -19.11 7.45 4.48
C TYR A 444 -18.94 7.01 5.93
N CYS A 445 -17.77 7.24 6.48
CA CYS A 445 -17.49 7.03 7.90
C CYS A 445 -16.92 8.31 8.52
N SER A 446 -17.16 8.52 9.80
CA SER A 446 -16.54 9.63 10.52
C SER A 446 -15.04 9.39 10.68
N THR A 447 -14.23 10.45 10.56
CA THR A 447 -12.76 10.37 10.57
C THR A 447 -12.12 10.94 11.83
N THR A 448 -12.92 11.51 12.71
CA THR A 448 -12.45 12.16 13.95
C THR A 448 -13.20 11.65 15.16
N SER A 449 -12.62 11.80 16.34
CA SER A 449 -13.25 11.47 17.61
C SER A 449 -14.53 12.28 17.88
N SER A 450 -14.70 13.43 17.19
CA SER A 450 -15.92 14.23 17.26
C SER A 450 -17.11 13.63 16.52
N LYS A 451 -16.88 12.60 15.68
CA LYS A 451 -17.89 11.94 14.86
C LYS A 451 -18.67 12.88 13.92
N THR A 452 -18.06 14.01 13.53
CA THR A 452 -18.71 15.07 12.73
C THR A 452 -18.11 15.26 11.34
N ASP A 453 -16.89 14.76 11.11
CA ASP A 453 -16.22 14.86 9.82
C ASP A 453 -16.32 13.50 9.10
N PHE A 454 -17.00 13.49 7.96
CA PHE A 454 -17.31 12.27 7.22
C PHE A 454 -16.56 12.22 5.89
N GLN A 455 -15.87 11.11 5.66
CA GLN A 455 -15.18 10.78 4.42
C GLN A 455 -15.74 9.49 3.82
N PRO A 456 -15.73 9.31 2.51
CA PRO A 456 -16.02 8.02 1.93
C PRO A 456 -15.10 6.95 2.52
N ILE A 457 -15.65 5.76 2.80
CA ILE A 457 -14.84 4.61 3.20
C ILE A 457 -13.79 4.37 2.11
N GLN A 458 -12.56 4.11 2.50
CA GLN A 458 -11.46 3.89 1.57
C GLN A 458 -11.76 2.71 0.65
N ARG A 459 -11.45 2.90 -0.63
CA ARG A 459 -11.67 1.87 -1.65
C ARG A 459 -10.56 0.84 -1.58
N CYS A 460 -10.93 -0.43 -1.70
CA CYS A 460 -10.00 -1.49 -2.01
C CYS A 460 -9.87 -1.61 -3.53
N THR A 461 -8.66 -1.70 -4.05
CA THR A 461 -8.39 -1.82 -5.49
C THR A 461 -8.31 -3.27 -5.95
N ASP A 462 -8.42 -4.24 -5.03
CA ASP A 462 -8.68 -5.61 -5.41
C ASP A 462 -10.02 -5.66 -6.17
N GLY A 463 -9.97 -5.99 -7.45
CA GLY A 463 -11.13 -6.02 -8.35
C GLY A 463 -12.24 -6.99 -7.93
N THR A 464 -12.01 -7.79 -6.89
CA THR A 464 -13.01 -8.66 -6.26
C THR A 464 -13.80 -7.96 -5.16
N VAL A 465 -13.30 -6.82 -4.63
CA VAL A 465 -13.93 -6.07 -3.55
C VAL A 465 -14.87 -4.99 -4.08
N ILE A 466 -16.14 -5.05 -3.70
CA ILE A 466 -17.16 -4.09 -4.10
C ILE A 466 -17.08 -2.86 -3.19
N ASN A 467 -16.76 -1.72 -3.77
CA ASN A 467 -16.56 -0.46 -3.04
C ASN A 467 -17.80 0.46 -3.03
N GLU A 468 -18.76 0.21 -3.91
CA GLU A 468 -20.01 0.96 -4.03
C GLU A 468 -21.07 0.10 -4.69
N LEU A 469 -22.34 0.34 -4.41
CA LEU A 469 -23.44 -0.41 -4.99
C LEU A 469 -24.10 0.40 -6.11
N SER A 470 -23.97 -0.07 -7.35
CA SER A 470 -24.63 0.52 -8.51
C SER A 470 -26.11 0.22 -8.51
N LEU A 471 -26.93 1.26 -8.75
CA LEU A 471 -28.36 1.15 -8.88
C LEU A 471 -28.72 1.16 -10.38
N VAL A 472 -29.20 0.04 -10.88
CA VAL A 472 -29.70 -0.06 -12.24
C VAL A 472 -31.23 0.10 -12.20
N PRO A 473 -31.81 1.13 -12.86
CA PRO A 473 -33.26 1.28 -12.90
C PRO A 473 -33.89 0.07 -13.56
N THR A 474 -34.86 -0.57 -12.92
CA THR A 474 -35.62 -1.70 -13.45
C THR A 474 -36.35 -1.37 -14.78
N ALA A 475 -36.53 -0.10 -15.11
CA ALA A 475 -37.09 0.35 -16.37
C ALA A 475 -36.22 0.03 -17.60
N PHE A 476 -34.93 -0.17 -17.45
CA PHE A 476 -34.03 -0.52 -18.56
C PHE A 476 -34.18 -1.98 -19.02
N ILE A 477 -34.61 -2.87 -18.14
CA ILE A 477 -34.84 -4.29 -18.49
C ILE A 477 -36.10 -4.46 -19.34
N ARG A 478 -37.06 -3.55 -19.24
CA ARG A 478 -38.33 -3.65 -19.98
C ARG A 478 -38.28 -3.15 -21.41
N THR A 479 -37.32 -2.33 -21.80
CA THR A 479 -37.15 -1.86 -23.19
C THR A 479 -36.43 -2.88 -24.06
N ALA A 480 -35.85 -3.93 -23.51
CA ALA A 480 -35.22 -5.03 -24.24
C ALA A 480 -36.23 -6.01 -24.88
N ALA A 481 -37.53 -5.84 -24.67
CA ALA A 481 -38.57 -6.73 -25.20
C ALA A 481 -38.78 -6.66 -26.72
N SER A 482 -38.02 -5.85 -27.46
CA SER A 482 -38.14 -5.69 -28.91
C SER A 482 -36.94 -6.20 -29.73
N TYR A 483 -35.98 -6.90 -29.11
CA TYR A 483 -34.78 -7.40 -29.80
C TYR A 483 -34.90 -8.88 -30.14
N ASN A 484 -34.43 -9.26 -31.33
CA ASN A 484 -34.39 -10.65 -31.74
C ASN A 484 -33.24 -11.41 -31.13
N LYS A 485 -33.37 -12.73 -30.93
CA LYS A 485 -32.41 -13.63 -30.25
C LYS A 485 -30.97 -13.59 -30.80
N ASN A 486 -30.73 -12.95 -31.92
CA ASN A 486 -29.42 -12.84 -32.58
C ASN A 486 -28.93 -11.41 -32.75
N ASP A 487 -29.54 -10.42 -32.11
CA ASP A 487 -29.05 -9.04 -32.14
C ASP A 487 -27.87 -8.88 -31.17
N TRP A 488 -26.83 -8.22 -31.65
CA TRP A 488 -25.65 -7.92 -30.86
C TRP A 488 -25.81 -6.56 -30.21
N PHE A 489 -25.50 -6.50 -28.90
CA PHE A 489 -25.48 -5.25 -28.16
C PHE A 489 -24.04 -4.81 -27.96
N VAL A 490 -23.73 -3.61 -28.40
CA VAL A 490 -22.47 -2.94 -28.06
C VAL A 490 -22.77 -2.06 -26.85
N PHE A 491 -22.25 -2.43 -25.71
CA PHE A 491 -22.25 -1.56 -24.54
C PHE A 491 -21.01 -0.66 -24.62
N GLU A 492 -21.22 0.63 -24.78
CA GLU A 492 -20.16 1.60 -24.60
C GLU A 492 -19.94 1.78 -23.09
N LEU A 493 -18.82 1.27 -22.59
CA LEU A 493 -18.40 1.47 -21.21
C LEU A 493 -17.83 2.89 -21.09
N ILE A 494 -18.60 3.80 -20.54
CA ILE A 494 -18.19 5.21 -20.39
C ILE A 494 -17.20 5.41 -19.23
N ASN A 495 -16.89 4.39 -18.43
CA ASN A 495 -15.79 4.40 -17.46
C ASN A 495 -15.25 2.99 -17.24
N ASN A 496 -13.94 2.84 -17.37
CA ASN A 496 -13.20 1.58 -17.22
C ASN A 496 -13.19 0.98 -15.80
N ASP A 497 -13.89 1.53 -14.85
CA ASP A 497 -13.69 1.18 -13.46
C ASP A 497 -14.54 0.00 -12.93
N TYR A 498 -15.54 -0.49 -13.65
CA TYR A 498 -16.44 -1.51 -13.04
C TYR A 498 -17.08 -2.48 -14.04
N LEU A 499 -16.29 -3.39 -14.60
CA LEU A 499 -16.80 -4.67 -15.07
C LEU A 499 -16.27 -5.79 -14.17
N TYR A 500 -17.14 -6.39 -13.39
CA TYR A 500 -16.82 -7.60 -12.66
C TYR A 500 -16.63 -8.76 -13.60
N ALA A 501 -15.42 -9.35 -13.62
CA ALA A 501 -15.21 -10.67 -14.19
C ALA A 501 -16.04 -11.67 -13.37
N GLY A 502 -17.10 -12.20 -13.95
CA GLY A 502 -17.92 -13.25 -13.31
C GLY A 502 -19.42 -13.11 -13.40
N THR A 503 -19.96 -11.97 -13.86
CA THR A 503 -21.40 -11.86 -14.06
C THR A 503 -21.78 -12.30 -15.46
N VAL A 504 -22.29 -13.53 -15.60
CA VAL A 504 -22.89 -14.01 -16.83
C VAL A 504 -24.34 -13.54 -16.87
N TRP A 505 -24.66 -12.64 -17.79
CA TRP A 505 -26.02 -12.26 -18.05
C TRP A 505 -26.64 -13.27 -19.05
N THR A 506 -27.62 -14.02 -18.60
CA THR A 506 -28.40 -14.87 -19.48
C THR A 506 -29.64 -14.09 -19.86
N ILE A 507 -29.74 -13.68 -21.13
CA ILE A 507 -30.99 -13.16 -21.68
C ILE A 507 -31.82 -14.37 -22.10
N THR A 508 -32.87 -14.66 -21.37
CA THR A 508 -33.90 -15.69 -21.75
C THR A 508 -34.99 -15.08 -22.60
#